data_7888f3573c52156d3c62efd1cc5c071d
#
_entry.id   7888f3573c52156d3c62efd1cc5c071d
#
_cell.length_a   1.000
_cell.length_b   1.000
_cell.length_c   1.000
_cell.angle_alpha   90.00
_cell.angle_beta   90.00
_cell.angle_gamma   90.00
#
_symmetry.space_group_name_H-M   'P 1'
#
loop_
_entity.id
_entity.type
_entity.pdbx_description
1 polymer ?
#
loop_
_entity_poly.entity_id
_entity_poly.type
_entity_poly.pdbx_seq_one_letter_code
_entity_poly.pdbx_strand_id
1 'polypeptide(L)'
;LPIFSMFPYPSGRLHMGHVRNYTIGDVVSRYQRMNGKNVLQPIGWDAFGLPAEGAAIKNKTAPAKWTYENIEYMKNQLKMLGFGYDWDREIATCRPEYYKWEQWFFTELYKKGLVYKKNSTVNWCPNDVTVLANEQVHDGCCWRCDTPVEQKEIPQWFIKITDYAEQLLGGLD
;
A
#
# COMPACT_ATOMS: atom_id res chain seq x y z
N LEU A 1 -14.32 -17.88 8.68
CA LEU A 1 -13.25 -18.03 7.69
C LEU A 1 -12.97 -16.66 7.05
N PRO A 2 -11.82 -16.04 7.31
CA PRO A 2 -11.43 -14.81 6.61
C PRO A 2 -10.90 -15.12 5.20
N ILE A 3 -11.30 -14.30 4.23
CA ILE A 3 -10.79 -14.34 2.86
C ILE A 3 -10.39 -12.92 2.49
N PHE A 4 -9.10 -12.69 2.38
CA PHE A 4 -8.53 -11.40 2.09
C PHE A 4 -7.99 -11.33 0.67
N SER A 5 -8.31 -10.26 -0.02
CA SER A 5 -7.63 -9.85 -1.25
C SER A 5 -6.75 -8.64 -0.95
N MET A 6 -5.65 -8.51 -1.69
CA MET A 6 -4.78 -7.34 -1.54
C MET A 6 -5.57 -6.06 -1.87
N PHE A 7 -5.44 -5.05 -1.01
CA PHE A 7 -6.11 -3.78 -1.21
C PHE A 7 -5.58 -3.05 -2.44
N PRO A 8 -6.46 -2.48 -3.28
CA PRO A 8 -6.01 -1.69 -4.42
C PRO A 8 -5.48 -0.32 -3.98
N TYR A 9 -4.57 0.24 -4.78
CA TYR A 9 -4.17 1.64 -4.68
C TYR A 9 -5.24 2.51 -5.37
N PRO A 10 -5.84 3.50 -4.68
CA PRO A 10 -6.83 4.39 -5.27
C PRO A 10 -6.17 5.54 -6.06
N SER A 11 -5.26 5.21 -6.95
CA SER A 11 -4.53 6.17 -7.80
C SER A 11 -5.13 6.34 -9.20
N GLY A 12 -6.22 5.64 -9.50
CA GLY A 12 -6.88 5.66 -10.80
C GLY A 12 -8.13 4.79 -10.83
N ARG A 13 -8.39 4.14 -11.96
CA ARG A 13 -9.55 3.27 -12.18
C ARG A 13 -9.15 1.81 -12.05
N LEU A 14 -10.13 0.93 -11.80
CA LEU A 14 -9.91 -0.50 -11.90
C LEU A 14 -9.56 -0.89 -13.35
N HIS A 15 -8.70 -1.89 -13.47
CA HIS A 15 -8.35 -2.53 -14.73
C HIS A 15 -8.57 -4.06 -14.64
N MET A 16 -8.46 -4.76 -15.75
CA MET A 16 -8.72 -6.20 -15.80
C MET A 16 -7.89 -7.04 -14.83
N GLY A 17 -6.68 -6.59 -14.47
CA GLY A 17 -5.87 -7.23 -13.43
C GLY A 17 -6.54 -7.20 -12.05
N HIS A 18 -7.18 -6.10 -11.69
CA HIS A 18 -7.99 -6.01 -10.46
C HIS A 18 -9.22 -6.94 -10.54
N VAL A 19 -9.93 -6.94 -11.68
CA VAL A 19 -11.10 -7.80 -11.87
C VAL A 19 -10.72 -9.28 -11.68
N ARG A 20 -9.64 -9.72 -12.33
CA ARG A 20 -9.12 -11.09 -12.15
C ARG A 20 -8.84 -11.42 -10.70
N ASN A 21 -8.10 -10.55 -10.03
CA ASN A 21 -7.64 -10.78 -8.66
C ASN A 21 -8.81 -10.90 -7.68
N TYR A 22 -9.76 -9.98 -7.77
CA TYR A 22 -10.91 -9.92 -6.84
C TYR A 22 -11.99 -10.96 -7.16
N THR A 23 -12.15 -11.34 -8.43
CA THR A 23 -13.06 -12.42 -8.80
C THR A 23 -12.64 -13.75 -8.16
N ILE A 24 -11.36 -14.07 -8.13
CA ILE A 24 -10.86 -15.30 -7.49
C ILE A 24 -11.26 -15.33 -6.01
N GLY A 25 -10.99 -14.25 -5.27
CA GLY A 25 -11.37 -14.15 -3.86
C GLY A 25 -12.88 -14.23 -3.63
N ASP A 26 -13.66 -13.59 -4.51
CA ASP A 26 -15.13 -13.60 -4.41
C ASP A 26 -15.72 -14.97 -4.68
N VAL A 27 -15.23 -15.68 -5.69
CA VAL A 27 -15.67 -17.07 -5.99
C VAL A 27 -15.40 -17.99 -4.81
N VAL A 28 -14.20 -17.92 -4.22
CA VAL A 28 -13.85 -18.72 -3.04
C VAL A 28 -14.77 -18.37 -1.86
N SER A 29 -15.03 -17.09 -1.62
CA SER A 29 -15.92 -16.64 -0.56
C SER A 29 -17.34 -17.16 -0.73
N ARG A 30 -17.90 -17.08 -1.93
CA ARG A 30 -19.24 -17.57 -2.26
C ARG A 30 -19.33 -19.09 -2.09
N TYR A 31 -18.34 -19.82 -2.59
CA TYR A 31 -18.27 -21.25 -2.42
C TYR A 31 -18.26 -21.65 -0.94
N GLN A 32 -17.46 -20.99 -0.12
CA GLN A 32 -17.39 -21.29 1.30
C GLN A 32 -18.70 -20.93 2.05
N ARG A 33 -19.37 -19.84 1.67
CA ARG A 33 -20.70 -19.52 2.20
C ARG A 33 -21.74 -20.57 1.85
N MET A 34 -21.74 -21.07 0.60
CA MET A 34 -22.64 -22.14 0.18
C MET A 34 -22.37 -23.46 0.92
N ASN A 35 -21.13 -23.68 1.40
CA ASN A 35 -20.78 -24.80 2.29
C ASN A 35 -21.06 -24.51 3.77
N GLY A 36 -21.89 -23.54 4.09
CA GLY A 36 -22.31 -23.23 5.45
C GLY A 36 -21.24 -22.55 6.33
N LYS A 37 -20.15 -22.05 5.73
CA LYS A 37 -19.11 -21.33 6.50
C LYS A 37 -19.51 -19.87 6.74
N ASN A 38 -19.22 -19.39 7.95
CA ASN A 38 -19.24 -17.96 8.22
C ASN A 38 -17.99 -17.34 7.60
N VAL A 39 -18.16 -16.50 6.56
CA VAL A 39 -17.06 -15.92 5.78
C VAL A 39 -16.99 -14.41 5.99
N LEU A 40 -15.84 -13.94 6.44
CA LEU A 40 -15.47 -12.53 6.48
C LEU A 40 -14.68 -12.18 5.20
N GLN A 41 -15.24 -11.31 4.35
CA GLN A 41 -14.63 -10.83 3.10
C GLN A 41 -14.60 -9.30 3.11
N PRO A 42 -13.66 -8.69 3.83
CA PRO A 42 -13.54 -7.22 3.86
C PRO A 42 -12.86 -6.70 2.61
N ILE A 43 -12.99 -5.40 2.40
CA ILE A 43 -12.23 -4.63 1.40
C ILE A 43 -11.61 -3.41 2.07
N GLY A 44 -10.53 -2.93 1.49
CA GLY A 44 -9.88 -1.69 1.90
C GLY A 44 -9.12 -1.04 0.76
N TRP A 45 -8.51 0.09 1.07
CA TRP A 45 -7.77 0.92 0.13
C TRP A 45 -6.39 1.16 0.69
N ASP A 46 -5.36 0.75 -0.07
CA ASP A 46 -3.98 1.11 0.23
C ASP A 46 -3.73 2.53 -0.31
N ALA A 47 -3.98 3.50 0.56
CA ALA A 47 -4.22 4.89 0.15
C ALA A 47 -3.12 5.86 0.56
N PHE A 48 -2.02 5.37 1.14
CA PHE A 48 -0.84 6.16 1.44
C PHE A 48 0.24 6.02 0.38
N GLY A 49 1.10 7.04 0.31
CA GLY A 49 2.38 6.99 -0.36
C GLY A 49 2.43 7.69 -1.71
N LEU A 50 3.60 7.60 -2.32
CA LEU A 50 3.98 8.28 -3.55
C LEU A 50 3.06 8.07 -4.76
N PRO A 51 2.43 6.90 -4.99
CA PRO A 51 1.53 6.73 -6.12
C PRO A 51 0.33 7.68 -6.10
N ALA A 52 -0.30 7.86 -4.93
CA ALA A 52 -1.42 8.78 -4.77
C ALA A 52 -0.98 10.24 -4.86
N GLU A 53 0.13 10.59 -4.23
CA GLU A 53 0.72 11.94 -4.27
C GLU A 53 1.14 12.33 -5.69
N GLY A 54 1.85 11.44 -6.39
CA GLY A 54 2.27 11.68 -7.78
C GLY A 54 1.10 11.85 -8.73
N ALA A 55 0.04 11.06 -8.58
CA ALA A 55 -1.18 11.21 -9.36
C ALA A 55 -1.87 12.55 -9.07
N ALA A 56 -1.94 12.95 -7.81
CA ALA A 56 -2.53 14.23 -7.41
C ALA A 56 -1.75 15.43 -7.96
N ILE A 57 -0.42 15.40 -7.91
CA ILE A 57 0.46 16.44 -8.51
C ILE A 57 0.20 16.53 -10.01
N LYS A 58 0.22 15.40 -10.72
CA LYS A 58 -0.02 15.35 -12.18
C LYS A 58 -1.39 15.93 -12.55
N ASN A 59 -2.41 15.71 -11.73
CA ASN A 59 -3.76 16.18 -11.96
C ASN A 59 -4.06 17.54 -11.31
N LYS A 60 -3.05 18.20 -10.73
CA LYS A 60 -3.14 19.54 -10.09
C LYS A 60 -4.28 19.61 -9.05
N THR A 61 -4.41 18.59 -8.22
CA THR A 61 -5.43 18.50 -7.19
C THR A 61 -4.80 18.15 -5.83
N ALA A 62 -5.53 18.38 -4.74
CA ALA A 62 -5.06 17.96 -3.42
C ALA A 62 -5.03 16.42 -3.31
N PRO A 63 -3.98 15.79 -2.73
CA PRO A 63 -3.88 14.33 -2.59
C PRO A 63 -5.09 13.70 -1.93
N ALA A 64 -5.60 14.28 -0.84
CA ALA A 64 -6.78 13.76 -0.16
C ALA A 64 -8.02 13.74 -1.07
N LYS A 65 -8.27 14.85 -1.77
CA LYS A 65 -9.41 14.95 -2.69
C LYS A 65 -9.31 13.88 -3.78
N TRP A 66 -8.17 13.81 -4.46
CA TRP A 66 -7.90 12.82 -5.50
C TRP A 66 -8.11 11.38 -5.00
N THR A 67 -7.55 11.07 -3.84
CA THR A 67 -7.63 9.74 -3.23
C THR A 67 -9.06 9.34 -2.91
N TYR A 68 -9.84 10.20 -2.25
CA TYR A 68 -11.22 9.87 -1.88
C TYR A 68 -12.15 9.79 -3.09
N GLU A 69 -11.97 10.64 -4.10
CA GLU A 69 -12.73 10.57 -5.35
C GLU A 69 -12.46 9.23 -6.08
N ASN A 70 -11.21 8.77 -6.11
CA ASN A 70 -10.87 7.47 -6.71
C ASN A 70 -11.39 6.30 -5.89
N ILE A 71 -11.33 6.35 -4.56
CA ILE A 71 -11.92 5.32 -3.68
C ILE A 71 -13.40 5.15 -4.02
N GLU A 72 -14.15 6.24 -4.06
CA GLU A 72 -15.59 6.18 -4.35
C GLU A 72 -15.86 5.66 -5.76
N TYR A 73 -15.08 6.09 -6.74
CA TYR A 73 -15.21 5.60 -8.10
C TYR A 73 -14.94 4.10 -8.21
N MET A 74 -13.82 3.62 -7.67
CA MET A 74 -13.45 2.20 -7.68
C MET A 74 -14.43 1.33 -6.89
N LYS A 75 -14.93 1.84 -5.76
CA LYS A 75 -15.97 1.19 -4.95
C LYS A 75 -17.23 0.93 -5.77
N ASN A 76 -17.67 1.93 -6.54
CA ASN A 76 -18.81 1.78 -7.42
C ASN A 76 -18.55 0.75 -8.53
N GLN A 77 -17.34 0.70 -9.09
CA GLN A 77 -16.97 -0.33 -10.06
C GLN A 77 -17.00 -1.73 -9.44
N LEU A 78 -16.47 -1.92 -8.22
CA LEU A 78 -16.51 -3.21 -7.51
C LEU A 78 -17.94 -3.65 -7.19
N LYS A 79 -18.82 -2.70 -6.83
CA LYS A 79 -20.25 -2.98 -6.60
C LYS A 79 -20.96 -3.38 -7.90
N MET A 80 -20.64 -2.73 -9.03
CA MET A 80 -21.20 -3.11 -10.34
C MET A 80 -20.79 -4.53 -10.78
N LEU A 81 -19.59 -4.99 -10.37
CA LEU A 81 -19.14 -6.37 -10.60
C LEU A 81 -19.84 -7.38 -9.67
N GLY A 82 -20.62 -6.92 -8.70
CA GLY A 82 -21.42 -7.75 -7.82
C GLY A 82 -20.59 -8.52 -6.77
N PHE A 83 -19.39 -8.09 -6.45
CA PHE A 83 -18.57 -8.75 -5.42
C PHE A 83 -19.21 -8.66 -4.03
N GLY A 84 -19.14 -9.77 -3.29
CA GLY A 84 -19.78 -9.94 -1.99
C GLY A 84 -18.94 -9.43 -0.81
N TYR A 85 -18.34 -8.26 -0.96
CA TYR A 85 -17.58 -7.63 0.12
C TYR A 85 -18.48 -7.15 1.27
N ASP A 86 -17.91 -7.20 2.47
CA ASP A 86 -18.49 -6.59 3.67
C ASP A 86 -18.14 -5.09 3.70
N TRP A 87 -18.98 -4.29 3.06
CA TRP A 87 -18.76 -2.85 2.91
C TRP A 87 -18.86 -2.08 4.24
N ASP A 88 -19.48 -2.66 5.27
CA ASP A 88 -19.55 -2.04 6.61
C ASP A 88 -18.19 -2.10 7.32
N ARG A 89 -17.30 -2.97 6.84
CA ARG A 89 -15.91 -3.10 7.32
C ARG A 89 -14.89 -2.55 6.33
N GLU A 90 -15.31 -1.66 5.46
CA GLU A 90 -14.43 -0.94 4.56
C GLU A 90 -13.43 -0.08 5.34
N ILE A 91 -12.14 -0.17 4.99
CA ILE A 91 -11.08 0.63 5.59
C ILE A 91 -10.28 1.38 4.51
N ALA A 92 -9.62 2.47 4.91
CA ALA A 92 -8.63 3.15 4.08
C ALA A 92 -7.41 3.48 4.95
N THR A 93 -6.24 3.08 4.48
CA THR A 93 -5.00 3.20 5.26
C THR A 93 -4.63 4.65 5.57
N CYS A 94 -5.09 5.62 4.76
CA CYS A 94 -4.89 7.04 4.97
C CYS A 94 -5.80 7.68 6.03
N ARG A 95 -6.74 6.94 6.60
CA ARG A 95 -7.63 7.47 7.63
C ARG A 95 -6.97 7.41 9.01
N PRO A 96 -7.16 8.44 9.87
CA PRO A 96 -6.59 8.47 11.22
C PRO A 96 -6.95 7.23 12.07
N GLU A 97 -8.15 6.70 11.90
CA GLU A 97 -8.61 5.50 12.62
C GLU A 97 -7.76 4.28 12.31
N TYR A 98 -7.15 4.24 11.11
CA TYR A 98 -6.25 3.17 10.70
C TYR A 98 -4.80 3.49 11.10
N TYR A 99 -4.22 4.59 10.61
CA TYR A 99 -2.78 4.83 10.77
C TYR A 99 -2.34 5.14 12.20
N LYS A 100 -3.26 5.50 13.11
CA LYS A 100 -2.94 5.61 14.54
C LYS A 100 -2.33 4.32 15.10
N TRP A 101 -2.75 3.17 14.58
CA TRP A 101 -2.22 1.87 14.99
C TRP A 101 -0.83 1.60 14.42
N GLU A 102 -0.54 2.07 13.21
CA GLU A 102 0.80 2.05 12.63
C GLU A 102 1.76 2.93 13.43
N GLN A 103 1.31 4.13 13.81
CA GLN A 103 2.08 5.04 14.68
C GLN A 103 2.33 4.44 16.06
N TRP A 104 1.33 3.81 16.65
CA TRP A 104 1.49 3.09 17.91
C TRP A 104 2.49 1.94 17.77
N PHE A 105 2.35 1.13 16.75
CA PHE A 105 3.25 0.01 16.48
C PHE A 105 4.69 0.48 16.29
N PHE A 106 4.90 1.54 15.51
CA PHE A 106 6.22 2.15 15.33
C PHE A 106 6.83 2.57 16.67
N THR A 107 6.05 3.21 17.54
CA THR A 107 6.52 3.64 18.86
C THR A 107 6.88 2.46 19.77
N GLU A 108 6.14 1.36 19.69
CA GLU A 108 6.47 0.14 20.45
C GLU A 108 7.75 -0.53 19.92
N LEU A 109 7.96 -0.56 18.60
CA LEU A 109 9.22 -1.03 18.02
C LEU A 109 10.41 -0.16 18.43
N TYR A 110 10.22 1.16 18.47
CA TYR A 110 11.23 2.10 18.93
C TYR A 110 11.61 1.85 20.40
N LYS A 111 10.63 1.71 21.29
CA LYS A 111 10.86 1.39 22.70
C LYS A 111 11.64 0.08 22.91
N LYS A 112 11.43 -0.89 22.01
CA LYS A 112 12.16 -2.16 22.01
C LYS A 112 13.56 -2.09 21.38
N GLY A 113 13.98 -0.92 20.91
CA GLY A 113 15.28 -0.75 20.24
C GLY A 113 15.38 -1.38 18.85
N LEU A 114 14.23 -1.75 18.25
CA LEU A 114 14.15 -2.33 16.91
C LEU A 114 14.12 -1.28 15.81
N VAL A 115 13.90 -0.02 16.16
CA VAL A 115 13.91 1.12 15.24
C VAL A 115 15.02 2.08 15.62
N TYR A 116 15.76 2.54 14.63
CA TYR A 116 16.84 3.50 14.81
C TYR A 116 16.89 4.49 13.65
N LYS A 117 17.57 5.61 13.87
CA LYS A 117 17.74 6.67 12.88
C LYS A 117 19.22 6.78 12.50
N LYS A 118 19.50 6.84 11.21
CA LYS A 118 20.85 7.12 10.69
C LYS A 118 20.77 7.89 9.38
N ASN A 119 21.86 8.54 9.01
CA ASN A 119 22.00 9.07 7.65
C ASN A 119 22.19 7.92 6.67
N SER A 120 21.53 8.00 5.54
CA SER A 120 21.65 7.03 4.46
C SER A 120 21.62 7.75 3.13
N THR A 121 22.40 7.24 2.20
CA THR A 121 22.39 7.72 0.82
C THR A 121 21.14 7.17 0.12
N VAL A 122 20.45 8.05 -0.58
CA VAL A 122 19.26 7.73 -1.36
C VAL A 122 19.41 8.24 -2.77
N ASN A 123 18.74 7.61 -3.72
CA ASN A 123 18.57 8.13 -5.06
C ASN A 123 17.58 9.31 -5.01
N TRP A 124 17.99 10.46 -5.48
CA TRP A 124 17.20 11.68 -5.49
C TRP A 124 16.96 12.17 -6.92
N CYS A 125 15.70 12.39 -7.26
CA CYS A 125 15.35 13.09 -8.50
C CYS A 125 15.21 14.59 -8.24
N PRO A 126 16.12 15.43 -8.79
CA PRO A 126 16.04 16.88 -8.55
C PRO A 126 14.86 17.55 -9.26
N ASN A 127 14.36 16.98 -10.33
CA ASN A 127 13.21 17.50 -11.06
C ASN A 127 11.87 17.17 -10.38
N ASP A 128 11.70 15.91 -9.96
CA ASP A 128 10.47 15.49 -9.25
C ASP A 128 10.53 15.78 -7.75
N VAL A 129 11.68 16.25 -7.25
CA VAL A 129 11.94 16.60 -5.84
C VAL A 129 11.55 15.45 -4.90
N THR A 130 11.95 14.23 -5.24
CA THR A 130 11.55 13.01 -4.52
C THR A 130 12.68 11.99 -4.41
N VAL A 131 12.58 11.13 -3.40
CA VAL A 131 13.43 9.93 -3.27
C VAL A 131 12.92 8.85 -4.20
N LEU A 132 13.84 8.11 -4.80
CA LEU A 132 13.57 6.99 -5.69
C LEU A 132 14.08 5.68 -5.09
N ALA A 133 13.28 4.62 -5.16
CA ALA A 133 13.75 3.27 -4.94
C ALA A 133 14.71 2.83 -6.07
N ASN A 134 15.52 1.81 -5.84
CA ASN A 134 16.47 1.34 -6.85
C ASN A 134 15.79 0.93 -8.15
N GLU A 135 14.61 0.32 -8.06
CA GLU A 135 13.79 -0.12 -9.17
C GLU A 135 13.20 1.04 -10.00
N GLN A 136 13.26 2.25 -9.45
CA GLN A 136 12.80 3.49 -10.10
C GLN A 136 13.92 4.27 -10.76
N VAL A 137 15.12 3.71 -10.80
CA VAL A 137 16.28 4.29 -11.49
C VAL A 137 16.62 3.41 -12.68
N HIS A 138 16.47 3.93 -13.88
CA HIS A 138 16.79 3.26 -15.13
C HIS A 138 17.95 3.98 -15.81
N ASP A 139 19.04 3.27 -16.09
CA ASP A 139 20.24 3.83 -16.72
C ASP A 139 20.76 5.12 -16.04
N GLY A 140 20.68 5.18 -14.70
CA GLY A 140 21.08 6.34 -13.90
C GLY A 140 20.11 7.51 -13.94
N CYS A 141 18.93 7.34 -14.53
CA CYS A 141 17.91 8.37 -14.66
C CYS A 141 16.61 8.01 -13.93
N CYS A 142 15.83 9.01 -13.59
CA CYS A 142 14.50 8.84 -13.01
C CYS A 142 13.55 8.17 -14.01
N TRP A 143 12.93 7.07 -13.62
CA TRP A 143 11.96 6.31 -14.43
C TRP A 143 10.77 7.12 -14.97
N ARG A 144 10.52 8.28 -14.35
CA ARG A 144 9.35 9.12 -14.62
C ARG A 144 9.64 10.30 -15.54
N CYS A 145 10.80 10.94 -15.37
CA CYS A 145 11.12 12.20 -16.05
C CYS A 145 12.46 12.19 -16.77
N ASP A 146 13.16 11.04 -16.81
CA ASP A 146 14.47 10.84 -17.44
C ASP A 146 15.58 11.79 -16.96
N THR A 147 15.36 12.51 -15.85
CA THR A 147 16.37 13.36 -15.24
C THR A 147 17.45 12.51 -14.57
N PRO A 148 18.75 12.79 -14.74
CA PRO A 148 19.81 12.12 -14.02
C PRO A 148 19.60 12.16 -12.51
N VAL A 149 19.76 11.00 -11.88
CA VAL A 149 19.54 10.81 -10.43
C VAL A 149 20.79 11.24 -9.68
N GLU A 150 20.59 11.98 -8.60
CA GLU A 150 21.64 12.37 -7.68
C GLU A 150 21.66 11.47 -6.44
N GLN A 151 22.85 11.28 -5.85
CA GLN A 151 23.00 10.63 -4.55
C GLN A 151 22.91 11.70 -3.46
N LYS A 152 21.95 11.54 -2.53
CA LYS A 152 21.72 12.50 -1.45
C LYS A 152 21.70 11.80 -0.10
N GLU A 153 22.47 12.30 0.86
CA GLU A 153 22.39 11.85 2.23
C GLU A 153 21.23 12.51 2.97
N ILE A 154 20.35 11.70 3.51
CA ILE A 154 19.26 12.18 4.36
C ILE A 154 19.13 11.33 5.63
N PRO A 155 18.68 11.91 6.75
CA PRO A 155 18.38 11.14 7.95
C PRO A 155 17.12 10.31 7.72
N GLN A 156 17.23 9.00 7.93
CA GLN A 156 16.12 8.06 7.75
C GLN A 156 15.93 7.16 8.97
N TRP A 157 14.71 6.64 9.13
CA TRP A 157 14.38 5.60 10.07
C TRP A 157 14.59 4.23 9.44
N PHE A 158 15.14 3.32 10.23
CA PHE A 158 15.39 1.93 9.86
C PHE A 158 14.80 0.99 10.90
N ILE A 159 14.31 -0.15 10.44
CA ILE A 159 13.86 -1.26 11.28
C ILE A 159 14.87 -2.41 11.15
N LYS A 160 15.28 -2.98 12.28
CA LYS A 160 16.24 -4.10 12.34
C LYS A 160 15.58 -5.42 11.94
N ILE A 161 15.13 -5.53 10.71
CA ILE A 161 14.40 -6.71 10.22
C ILE A 161 15.27 -7.97 10.18
N THR A 162 16.58 -7.82 10.03
CA THR A 162 17.53 -8.94 9.96
C THR A 162 17.83 -9.58 11.32
N ASP A 163 17.51 -8.92 12.44
CA ASP A 163 17.75 -9.46 13.78
C ASP A 163 16.94 -10.75 14.04
N TYR A 164 15.92 -11.02 13.26
CA TYR A 164 15.05 -12.19 13.37
C TYR A 164 15.30 -13.26 12.29
N ALA A 165 16.27 -13.08 11.39
CA ALA A 165 16.47 -13.95 10.24
C ALA A 165 16.72 -15.42 10.66
N GLU A 166 17.64 -15.65 11.60
CA GLU A 166 17.96 -16.99 12.11
C GLU A 166 16.79 -17.62 12.87
N GLN A 167 16.07 -16.82 13.65
CA GLN A 167 14.91 -17.29 14.39
C GLN A 167 13.76 -17.68 13.46
N LEU A 168 13.55 -16.91 12.39
CA LEU A 168 12.54 -17.22 11.37
C LEU A 168 12.93 -18.48 10.59
N LEU A 169 14.20 -18.64 10.24
CA LEU A 169 14.69 -19.83 9.55
C LEU A 169 14.50 -21.08 10.42
N GLY A 170 14.90 -21.03 11.69
CA GLY A 170 14.73 -22.15 12.64
C GLY A 170 13.28 -22.47 12.98
N GLY A 171 12.34 -21.60 12.67
CA GLY A 171 10.89 -21.83 12.84
C GLY A 171 10.19 -22.50 11.65
N LEU A 172 10.95 -22.87 10.60
CA LEU A 172 10.43 -23.59 9.43
C LEU A 172 10.50 -25.13 9.61
N ASP A 173 11.24 -25.62 10.62
CA ASP A 173 11.33 -27.02 11.02
C ASP A 173 10.24 -27.36 12.06
#